data_b15ee82ccaf3ce44790cd3c10a859822
#
_entry.id   b15ee82ccaf3ce44790cd3c10a859822
#
_cell.length_a   1.000
_cell.length_b   1.000
_cell.length_c   1.000
_cell.angle_alpha   90.00
_cell.angle_beta   90.00
_cell.angle_gamma   90.00
#
_symmetry.space_group_name_H-M   'P 1'
#
loop_
_entity.id
_entity.type
_entity.pdbx_description
1 polymer ?
#
loop_
_entity_poly.entity_id
_entity_poly.type
_entity_poly.pdbx_seq_one_letter_code
_entity_poly.pdbx_strand_id
1 'polypeptide(L)'
;MSAGKERAVGLDNPNTQAKGSYIKITRKDLNAVYWRLQIFGLGITVTSSNAQAIGFITALAPVLKKVYKDAGKAARVEAMQRHLAYFLSQNTATGMILGITAAIEETTEVDEKEAVVAVKAGMMGPLAGIGDSVFKITIQAIAGSIGAAYALQGNLIGPILMFLIYNGINIGVKYFGTIMGYEKGIEFVQSGEQAKVIQKIINISTMVGVIVLGALIGNYVKINVGTEIVINETVVNIQALLDGILPKLLPLLFTIGLYKLHSRMPRKYLILLIFGILIVGTMLAMAGILV
;
A
#
# COMPACT_ATOMS: atom_id res chain seq x y z
N MET A 1 72.27 1.63 30.73
CA MET A 1 71.86 2.57 29.70
C MET A 1 71.46 1.78 28.44
N SER A 2 70.22 1.51 28.24
CA SER A 2 69.72 1.00 26.98
C SER A 2 68.20 1.31 26.95
N ALA A 3 67.83 2.25 26.14
CA ALA A 3 66.45 2.69 25.98
C ALA A 3 65.68 1.67 25.15
N GLY A 4 64.65 1.08 25.72
CA GLY A 4 63.69 0.22 25.04
C GLY A 4 62.79 1.06 24.13
N LYS A 5 62.82 0.79 22.83
CA LYS A 5 61.86 1.27 21.87
C LYS A 5 60.55 0.47 22.04
N GLU A 6 59.53 1.08 22.65
CA GLU A 6 58.16 0.59 22.52
C GLU A 6 57.70 0.77 21.06
N ARG A 7 57.44 -0.36 20.40
CA ARG A 7 56.67 -0.38 19.12
C ARG A 7 55.21 -0.20 19.47
N ALA A 8 54.66 0.95 19.14
CA ALA A 8 53.22 1.14 19.06
C ALA A 8 52.65 0.19 17.98
N VAL A 9 51.93 -0.85 18.45
CA VAL A 9 51.12 -1.70 17.60
C VAL A 9 49.93 -0.85 17.14
N GLY A 10 49.99 -0.41 15.89
CA GLY A 10 48.83 0.20 15.23
C GLY A 10 47.72 -0.85 15.17
N LEU A 11 46.67 -0.61 15.94
CA LEU A 11 45.40 -1.31 15.77
C LEU A 11 44.79 -0.78 14.48
N ASP A 12 45.04 -1.47 13.38
CA ASP A 12 44.27 -1.30 12.14
C ASP A 12 42.81 -1.63 12.46
N ASN A 13 42.01 -0.62 12.57
CA ASN A 13 40.57 -0.73 12.74
C ASN A 13 39.98 -1.25 11.43
N PRO A 14 39.44 -2.48 11.36
CA PRO A 14 38.89 -3.04 10.12
C PRO A 14 37.64 -2.31 9.59
N ASN A 15 37.13 -1.30 10.32
CA ASN A 15 35.97 -0.54 9.95
C ASN A 15 36.25 0.67 9.02
N THR A 16 37.50 0.91 8.58
CA THR A 16 37.80 2.08 7.73
C THR A 16 37.86 1.75 6.22
N GLN A 17 37.49 0.53 5.83
CA GLN A 17 37.52 0.12 4.40
C GLN A 17 36.15 -0.28 3.86
N ALA A 18 35.13 0.55 3.97
CA ALA A 18 33.91 0.35 3.20
C ALA A 18 33.24 1.66 2.76
N LYS A 19 34.02 2.61 2.24
CA LYS A 19 33.49 3.52 1.21
C LYS A 19 33.38 2.72 -0.09
N GLY A 20 32.45 1.76 -0.12
CA GLY A 20 32.15 0.97 -1.29
C GLY A 20 31.65 1.90 -2.39
N SER A 21 32.26 1.81 -3.54
CA SER A 21 31.77 2.36 -4.79
C SER A 21 30.31 1.94 -4.95
N TYR A 22 29.37 2.86 -4.70
CA TYR A 22 27.94 2.60 -4.88
C TYR A 22 27.70 2.21 -6.34
N ILE A 23 27.35 0.96 -6.56
CA ILE A 23 27.03 0.44 -7.89
C ILE A 23 25.69 1.03 -8.31
N LYS A 24 25.74 2.08 -9.13
CA LYS A 24 24.55 2.82 -9.56
C LYS A 24 23.55 1.92 -10.30
N ILE A 25 22.32 1.88 -9.83
CA ILE A 25 21.19 1.22 -10.50
C ILE A 25 20.92 1.95 -11.83
N THR A 26 20.74 1.19 -12.89
CA THR A 26 20.48 1.70 -14.23
C THR A 26 19.04 1.53 -14.63
N ARG A 27 18.60 2.22 -15.68
CA ARG A 27 17.28 2.02 -16.30
C ARG A 27 17.03 0.56 -16.70
N LYS A 28 18.07 -0.20 -17.07
CA LYS A 28 17.96 -1.63 -17.39
C LYS A 28 17.57 -2.45 -16.15
N ASP A 29 18.13 -2.11 -15.00
CA ASP A 29 17.81 -2.79 -13.74
C ASP A 29 16.38 -2.49 -13.32
N LEU A 30 15.93 -1.23 -13.41
CA LEU A 30 14.55 -0.82 -13.13
C LEU A 30 13.56 -1.48 -14.09
N ASN A 31 13.89 -1.58 -15.36
CA ASN A 31 13.09 -2.32 -16.33
C ASN A 31 12.99 -3.81 -15.97
N ALA A 32 14.08 -4.41 -15.48
CA ALA A 32 14.04 -5.79 -15.01
C ALA A 32 13.15 -5.95 -13.76
N VAL A 33 13.14 -4.99 -12.82
CA VAL A 33 12.21 -4.93 -11.69
C VAL A 33 10.77 -4.84 -12.19
N TYR A 34 10.48 -3.93 -13.09
CA TYR A 34 9.15 -3.74 -13.67
C TYR A 34 8.64 -5.01 -14.37
N TRP A 35 9.43 -5.62 -15.27
CA TRP A 35 9.02 -6.82 -15.99
C TRP A 35 8.80 -8.02 -15.05
N ARG A 36 9.60 -8.15 -14.00
CA ARG A 36 9.38 -9.17 -12.98
C ARG A 36 8.09 -8.92 -12.19
N LEU A 37 7.82 -7.66 -11.82
CA LEU A 37 6.56 -7.29 -11.20
C LEU A 37 5.37 -7.60 -12.11
N GLN A 38 5.51 -7.39 -13.42
CA GLN A 38 4.45 -7.60 -14.38
C GLN A 38 4.18 -9.09 -14.65
N ILE A 39 5.24 -9.90 -14.81
CA ILE A 39 5.15 -11.33 -15.18
C ILE A 39 4.82 -12.18 -13.96
N PHE A 40 5.59 -12.05 -12.89
CA PHE A 40 5.40 -12.88 -11.69
C PHE A 40 4.31 -12.33 -10.77
N GLY A 41 4.00 -11.05 -10.86
CA GLY A 41 2.93 -10.39 -10.11
C GLY A 41 3.02 -10.58 -8.59
N LEU A 42 2.35 -9.75 -7.85
CA LEU A 42 2.24 -9.91 -6.40
C LEU A 42 1.19 -10.96 -6.02
N GLY A 43 0.17 -11.14 -6.88
CA GLY A 43 -0.97 -12.01 -6.60
C GLY A 43 -0.67 -13.51 -6.71
N ILE A 44 0.34 -13.91 -7.49
CA ILE A 44 0.70 -15.32 -7.70
C ILE A 44 1.40 -15.93 -6.47
N THR A 45 2.05 -15.09 -5.67
CA THR A 45 2.93 -15.51 -4.56
C THR A 45 2.39 -15.12 -3.20
N VAL A 46 1.06 -14.98 -3.08
CA VAL A 46 0.43 -14.61 -1.80
C VAL A 46 0.48 -15.78 -0.82
N THR A 47 1.00 -15.51 0.37
CA THR A 47 1.04 -16.47 1.48
C THR A 47 0.29 -15.91 2.69
N SER A 48 -0.18 -16.79 3.58
CA SER A 48 -0.88 -16.38 4.79
C SER A 48 0.01 -15.64 5.78
N SER A 49 1.32 -15.92 5.80
CA SER A 49 2.28 -15.35 6.75
C SER A 49 2.84 -14.01 6.31
N ASN A 50 3.24 -13.90 5.03
CA ASN A 50 4.01 -12.77 4.51
C ASN A 50 3.27 -11.99 3.41
N ALA A 51 2.02 -12.36 3.12
CA ALA A 51 1.20 -11.81 2.04
C ALA A 51 1.94 -11.77 0.69
N GLN A 52 2.22 -10.60 0.14
CA GLN A 52 2.84 -10.40 -1.17
C GLN A 52 4.37 -10.26 -1.12
N ALA A 53 5.02 -10.50 0.04
CA ALA A 53 6.47 -10.27 0.21
C ALA A 53 7.34 -11.07 -0.76
N ILE A 54 6.96 -12.31 -1.07
CA ILE A 54 7.71 -13.16 -2.02
C ILE A 54 7.72 -12.54 -3.42
N GLY A 55 6.56 -12.07 -3.90
CA GLY A 55 6.46 -11.36 -5.18
C GLY A 55 7.27 -10.07 -5.20
N PHE A 56 7.24 -9.32 -4.09
CA PHE A 56 8.02 -8.11 -3.91
C PHE A 56 9.53 -8.37 -4.04
N ILE A 57 10.06 -9.38 -3.32
CA ILE A 57 11.47 -9.77 -3.39
C ILE A 57 11.84 -10.26 -4.79
N THR A 58 10.97 -11.06 -5.42
CA THR A 58 11.21 -11.57 -6.78
C THR A 58 11.36 -10.42 -7.78
N ALA A 59 10.53 -9.39 -7.65
CA ALA A 59 10.64 -8.18 -8.47
C ALA A 59 11.92 -7.39 -8.15
N LEU A 60 12.26 -7.21 -6.86
CA LEU A 60 13.43 -6.45 -6.42
C LEU A 60 14.77 -7.17 -6.64
N ALA A 61 14.76 -8.49 -6.85
CA ALA A 61 15.95 -9.32 -6.93
C ALA A 61 17.07 -8.83 -7.90
N PRO A 62 16.77 -8.25 -9.08
CA PRO A 62 17.83 -7.69 -9.95
C PRO A 62 18.63 -6.59 -9.26
N VAL A 63 17.94 -5.70 -8.53
CA VAL A 63 18.54 -4.62 -7.75
C VAL A 63 19.40 -5.18 -6.63
N LEU A 64 18.86 -6.07 -5.80
CA LEU A 64 19.61 -6.67 -4.69
C LEU A 64 20.84 -7.46 -5.17
N LYS A 65 20.73 -8.16 -6.30
CA LYS A 65 21.89 -8.85 -6.90
C LYS A 65 22.99 -7.88 -7.31
N LYS A 66 22.62 -6.71 -7.79
CA LYS A 66 23.56 -5.70 -8.25
C LYS A 66 24.19 -4.94 -7.07
N VAL A 67 23.37 -4.40 -6.18
CA VAL A 67 23.81 -3.63 -5.01
C VAL A 67 24.74 -4.45 -4.10
N TYR A 68 24.42 -5.72 -3.88
CA TYR A 68 25.20 -6.62 -3.02
C TYR A 68 26.17 -7.52 -3.81
N LYS A 69 26.60 -7.12 -5.00
CA LYS A 69 27.49 -7.94 -5.83
C LYS A 69 28.84 -8.17 -5.13
N ASP A 70 29.43 -7.10 -4.65
CA ASP A 70 30.77 -7.12 -4.05
C ASP A 70 30.75 -7.42 -2.55
N ALA A 71 29.60 -7.25 -1.88
CA ALA A 71 29.39 -7.60 -0.46
C ALA A 71 29.24 -9.11 -0.20
N GLY A 72 29.12 -9.90 -1.26
CA GLY A 72 29.08 -11.36 -1.17
C GLY A 72 27.68 -11.96 -0.99
N LYS A 73 27.67 -13.32 -0.90
CA LYS A 73 26.41 -14.08 -0.85
C LYS A 73 25.65 -13.85 0.46
N ALA A 74 26.35 -13.77 1.59
CA ALA A 74 25.74 -13.62 2.91
C ALA A 74 24.95 -12.31 3.02
N ALA A 75 25.56 -11.17 2.66
CA ALA A 75 24.90 -9.85 2.66
C ALA A 75 23.67 -9.82 1.75
N ARG A 76 23.74 -10.49 0.60
CA ARG A 76 22.60 -10.61 -0.32
C ARG A 76 21.44 -11.41 0.27
N VAL A 77 21.75 -12.51 0.95
CA VAL A 77 20.74 -13.33 1.64
C VAL A 77 20.07 -12.53 2.75
N GLU A 78 20.84 -11.81 3.55
CA GLU A 78 20.33 -10.94 4.61
C GLU A 78 19.39 -9.86 4.04
N ALA A 79 19.80 -9.18 2.96
CA ALA A 79 18.95 -8.21 2.27
C ALA A 79 17.64 -8.83 1.79
N MET A 80 17.67 -10.03 1.21
CA MET A 80 16.45 -10.74 0.81
C MET A 80 15.58 -11.12 2.02
N GLN A 81 16.16 -11.59 3.10
CA GLN A 81 15.44 -11.94 4.34
C GLN A 81 14.73 -10.73 4.95
N ARG A 82 15.38 -9.57 4.98
CA ARG A 82 14.80 -8.30 5.43
C ARG A 82 13.51 -7.96 4.68
N HIS A 83 13.46 -8.22 3.38
CA HIS A 83 12.28 -7.97 2.57
C HIS A 83 11.18 -9.03 2.69
N LEU A 84 11.41 -10.17 3.38
CA LEU A 84 10.36 -11.15 3.72
C LEU A 84 9.38 -10.63 4.78
N ALA A 85 9.65 -9.51 5.43
CA ALA A 85 8.68 -8.84 6.29
C ALA A 85 7.34 -8.66 5.54
N TYR A 86 6.24 -8.80 6.27
CA TYR A 86 4.88 -8.70 5.74
C TYR A 86 4.72 -7.51 4.80
N PHE A 87 4.13 -7.77 3.65
CA PHE A 87 3.86 -6.76 2.63
C PHE A 87 2.54 -7.03 1.93
N LEU A 88 1.64 -6.06 1.96
CA LEU A 88 0.37 -6.12 1.25
C LEU A 88 0.04 -4.74 0.70
N SER A 89 0.00 -4.60 -0.62
CA SER A 89 -0.38 -3.36 -1.28
C SER A 89 -1.14 -3.65 -2.58
N GLN A 90 -1.70 -2.60 -3.18
CA GLN A 90 -2.35 -2.72 -4.47
C GLN A 90 -1.29 -2.91 -5.57
N ASN A 91 -1.51 -3.89 -6.44
CA ASN A 91 -0.53 -4.36 -7.42
C ASN A 91 -0.01 -3.24 -8.36
N THR A 92 -0.89 -2.35 -8.82
CA THR A 92 -0.53 -1.25 -9.72
C THR A 92 0.32 -0.18 -9.01
N ALA A 93 0.01 0.13 -7.75
CA ALA A 93 0.74 1.11 -6.95
C ALA A 93 2.10 0.60 -6.44
N THR A 94 2.30 -0.72 -6.39
CA THR A 94 3.55 -1.32 -5.86
C THR A 94 4.80 -0.95 -6.67
N GLY A 95 4.65 -0.60 -7.95
CA GLY A 95 5.79 -0.12 -8.74
C GLY A 95 6.52 1.04 -8.07
N MET A 96 5.78 2.00 -7.51
CA MET A 96 6.35 3.15 -6.80
C MET A 96 7.11 2.72 -5.54
N ILE A 97 6.55 1.79 -4.76
CA ILE A 97 7.21 1.28 -3.54
C ILE A 97 8.52 0.55 -3.90
N LEU A 98 8.51 -0.26 -4.97
CA LEU A 98 9.69 -0.95 -5.46
C LEU A 98 10.79 0.03 -5.91
N GLY A 99 10.41 1.10 -6.62
CA GLY A 99 11.36 2.14 -7.04
C GLY A 99 12.02 2.83 -5.85
N ILE A 100 11.23 3.30 -4.88
CA ILE A 100 11.75 3.94 -3.67
C ILE A 100 12.62 2.96 -2.86
N THR A 101 12.18 1.72 -2.70
CA THR A 101 12.95 0.68 -2.00
C THR A 101 14.29 0.43 -2.69
N ALA A 102 14.31 0.37 -4.02
CA ALA A 102 15.55 0.21 -4.79
C ALA A 102 16.52 1.38 -4.57
N ALA A 103 16.01 2.61 -4.53
CA ALA A 103 16.82 3.80 -4.28
C ALA A 103 17.46 3.77 -2.88
N ILE A 104 16.67 3.43 -1.86
CA ILE A 104 17.16 3.35 -0.48
C ILE A 104 18.16 2.20 -0.33
N GLU A 105 17.92 1.04 -0.94
CA GLU A 105 18.87 -0.08 -0.92
C GLU A 105 20.21 0.27 -1.57
N GLU A 106 20.22 1.11 -2.61
CA GLU A 106 21.45 1.56 -3.26
C GLU A 106 22.23 2.54 -2.41
N THR A 107 21.56 3.46 -1.71
CA THR A 107 22.18 4.66 -1.14
C THR A 107 22.38 4.61 0.36
N THR A 108 21.72 3.70 1.08
CA THR A 108 21.78 3.62 2.54
C THR A 108 22.93 2.70 2.99
N GLU A 109 23.65 3.12 4.03
CA GLU A 109 24.71 2.31 4.65
C GLU A 109 24.12 1.06 5.32
N VAL A 110 24.95 0.02 5.52
CA VAL A 110 24.51 -1.30 6.00
C VAL A 110 23.77 -1.20 7.34
N ASP A 111 24.25 -0.34 8.24
CA ASP A 111 23.70 -0.20 9.59
C ASP A 111 22.33 0.52 9.66
N GLU A 112 21.96 1.25 8.61
CA GLU A 112 20.70 2.01 8.56
C GLU A 112 19.59 1.32 7.72
N LYS A 113 19.84 0.10 7.24
CA LYS A 113 18.92 -0.58 6.30
C LYS A 113 17.60 -1.03 6.91
N GLU A 114 17.41 -0.96 8.21
CA GLU A 114 16.08 -1.11 8.83
C GLU A 114 15.10 -0.02 8.38
N ALA A 115 15.59 1.18 8.04
CA ALA A 115 14.79 2.26 7.48
C ALA A 115 14.06 1.84 6.18
N VAL A 116 14.66 0.96 5.38
CA VAL A 116 14.03 0.43 4.15
C VAL A 116 12.73 -0.31 4.46
N VAL A 117 12.74 -1.14 5.52
CA VAL A 117 11.55 -1.89 5.95
C VAL A 117 10.48 -0.95 6.48
N ALA A 118 10.88 0.06 7.25
CA ALA A 118 9.95 1.07 7.79
C ALA A 118 9.27 1.87 6.68
N VAL A 119 10.02 2.33 5.66
CA VAL A 119 9.46 3.04 4.50
C VAL A 119 8.50 2.15 3.73
N LYS A 120 8.90 0.91 3.42
CA LYS A 120 8.06 -0.09 2.76
C LYS A 120 6.74 -0.30 3.51
N ALA A 121 6.82 -0.51 4.84
CA ALA A 121 5.66 -0.73 5.70
C ALA A 121 4.76 0.52 5.78
N GLY A 122 5.34 1.71 5.92
CA GLY A 122 4.61 2.97 6.00
C GLY A 122 3.83 3.31 4.72
N MET A 123 4.34 2.90 3.55
CA MET A 123 3.71 3.18 2.26
C MET A 123 2.66 2.13 1.85
N MET A 124 2.74 0.89 2.35
CA MET A 124 1.92 -0.20 1.86
C MET A 124 0.42 0.03 2.09
N GLY A 125 0.00 0.46 3.28
CA GLY A 125 -1.40 0.68 3.63
C GLY A 125 -2.06 1.79 2.82
N PRO A 126 -1.53 3.01 2.86
CA PRO A 126 -2.06 4.13 2.08
C PRO A 126 -2.12 3.87 0.57
N LEU A 127 -1.06 3.31 -0.01
CA LEU A 127 -1.04 2.97 -1.43
C LEU A 127 -1.96 1.79 -1.78
N ALA A 128 -2.22 0.88 -0.84
CA ALA A 128 -3.26 -0.12 -1.02
C ALA A 128 -4.64 0.52 -1.10
N GLY A 129 -4.99 1.40 -0.16
CA GLY A 129 -6.29 2.07 -0.12
C GLY A 129 -6.56 2.94 -1.35
N ILE A 130 -5.61 3.81 -1.73
CA ILE A 130 -5.71 4.62 -2.95
C ILE A 130 -5.77 3.72 -4.18
N GLY A 131 -4.89 2.74 -4.25
CA GLY A 131 -4.79 1.86 -5.39
C GLY A 131 -6.06 1.04 -5.61
N ASP A 132 -6.64 0.48 -4.56
CA ASP A 132 -7.89 -0.27 -4.66
C ASP A 132 -9.06 0.64 -5.09
N SER A 133 -9.16 1.85 -4.52
CA SER A 133 -10.20 2.81 -4.91
C SER A 133 -10.09 3.24 -6.36
N VAL A 134 -8.88 3.60 -6.81
CA VAL A 134 -8.67 4.11 -8.17
C VAL A 134 -8.71 2.96 -9.18
N PHE A 135 -7.94 1.90 -8.98
CA PHE A 135 -7.77 0.87 -10.03
C PHE A 135 -8.85 -0.19 -10.02
N LYS A 136 -9.24 -0.72 -8.84
CA LYS A 136 -10.27 -1.76 -8.79
C LYS A 136 -11.68 -1.19 -8.84
N ILE A 137 -11.95 -0.11 -8.10
CA ILE A 137 -13.31 0.40 -7.99
C ILE A 137 -13.62 1.30 -9.18
N THR A 138 -12.74 2.26 -9.51
CA THR A 138 -13.05 3.27 -10.54
C THR A 138 -12.67 2.79 -11.93
N ILE A 139 -11.39 2.53 -12.18
CA ILE A 139 -10.89 2.24 -13.55
C ILE A 139 -11.46 0.90 -14.07
N GLN A 140 -11.47 -0.12 -13.22
CA GLN A 140 -12.02 -1.43 -13.61
C GLN A 140 -13.52 -1.36 -13.89
N ALA A 141 -14.28 -0.60 -13.10
CA ALA A 141 -15.71 -0.41 -13.33
C ALA A 141 -15.99 0.37 -14.63
N ILE A 142 -15.24 1.44 -14.90
CA ILE A 142 -15.37 2.21 -16.16
C ILE A 142 -15.03 1.32 -17.36
N ALA A 143 -13.88 0.65 -17.34
CA ALA A 143 -13.48 -0.24 -18.43
C ALA A 143 -14.49 -1.37 -18.64
N GLY A 144 -14.97 -1.98 -17.54
CA GLY A 144 -16.01 -3.01 -17.58
C GLY A 144 -17.34 -2.52 -18.15
N SER A 145 -17.80 -1.33 -17.75
CA SER A 145 -19.04 -0.75 -18.26
C SER A 145 -18.96 -0.45 -19.76
N ILE A 146 -17.85 0.11 -20.24
CA ILE A 146 -17.61 0.34 -21.67
C ILE A 146 -17.62 -1.01 -22.42
N GLY A 147 -16.88 -1.99 -21.91
CA GLY A 147 -16.82 -3.32 -22.51
C GLY A 147 -18.19 -3.98 -22.60
N ALA A 148 -18.98 -3.93 -21.52
CA ALA A 148 -20.31 -4.50 -21.46
C ALA A 148 -21.29 -3.83 -22.44
N ALA A 149 -21.25 -2.48 -22.56
CA ALA A 149 -22.12 -1.74 -23.46
C ALA A 149 -21.98 -2.17 -24.93
N TYR A 150 -20.75 -2.42 -25.39
CA TYR A 150 -20.48 -2.94 -26.74
C TYR A 150 -20.79 -4.43 -26.86
N ALA A 151 -20.48 -5.22 -25.83
CA ALA A 151 -20.74 -6.66 -25.86
C ALA A 151 -22.23 -6.99 -25.91
N LEU A 152 -23.10 -6.22 -25.24
CA LEU A 152 -24.55 -6.36 -25.31
C LEU A 152 -25.12 -6.12 -26.73
N GLN A 153 -24.40 -5.38 -27.58
CA GLN A 153 -24.73 -5.15 -28.98
C GLN A 153 -24.13 -6.24 -29.90
N GLY A 154 -23.56 -7.32 -29.35
CA GLY A 154 -22.88 -8.36 -30.11
C GLY A 154 -21.52 -7.94 -30.70
N ASN A 155 -20.97 -6.80 -30.26
CA ASN A 155 -19.75 -6.24 -30.82
C ASN A 155 -18.51 -6.72 -30.05
N LEU A 156 -17.62 -7.46 -30.69
CA LEU A 156 -16.38 -7.98 -30.13
C LEU A 156 -15.36 -6.89 -29.75
N ILE A 157 -15.55 -5.64 -30.17
CA ILE A 157 -14.72 -4.50 -29.76
C ILE A 157 -14.85 -4.24 -28.26
N GLY A 158 -15.96 -4.58 -27.62
CA GLY A 158 -16.20 -4.37 -26.18
C GLY A 158 -15.13 -5.00 -25.29
N PRO A 159 -14.94 -6.31 -25.31
CA PRO A 159 -13.90 -7.00 -24.55
C PRO A 159 -12.48 -6.46 -24.84
N ILE A 160 -12.19 -6.13 -26.10
CA ILE A 160 -10.90 -5.56 -26.51
C ILE A 160 -10.66 -4.20 -25.87
N LEU A 161 -11.66 -3.30 -25.91
CA LEU A 161 -11.57 -1.98 -25.29
C LEU A 161 -11.40 -2.09 -23.77
N MET A 162 -12.18 -2.95 -23.11
CA MET A 162 -12.05 -3.22 -21.67
C MET A 162 -10.62 -3.65 -21.32
N PHE A 163 -10.09 -4.61 -22.09
CA PHE A 163 -8.72 -5.11 -21.89
C PHE A 163 -7.66 -4.03 -22.09
N LEU A 164 -7.76 -3.25 -23.17
CA LEU A 164 -6.80 -2.21 -23.50
C LEU A 164 -6.83 -1.04 -22.51
N ILE A 165 -8.00 -0.58 -22.11
CA ILE A 165 -8.14 0.52 -21.16
C ILE A 165 -7.56 0.12 -19.80
N TYR A 166 -8.01 -0.99 -19.26
CA TYR A 166 -7.56 -1.43 -17.93
C TYR A 166 -6.06 -1.75 -17.91
N ASN A 167 -5.58 -2.56 -18.86
CA ASN A 167 -4.18 -2.97 -18.87
C ASN A 167 -3.25 -1.84 -19.31
N GLY A 168 -3.66 -0.97 -20.24
CA GLY A 168 -2.86 0.19 -20.66
C GLY A 168 -2.55 1.11 -19.47
N ILE A 169 -3.56 1.43 -18.67
CA ILE A 169 -3.38 2.23 -17.45
C ILE A 169 -2.53 1.48 -16.42
N ASN A 170 -2.82 0.20 -16.17
CA ASN A 170 -2.10 -0.61 -15.19
C ASN A 170 -0.60 -0.72 -15.53
N ILE A 171 -0.29 -1.04 -16.79
CA ILE A 171 1.08 -1.15 -17.31
C ILE A 171 1.81 0.19 -17.18
N GLY A 172 1.17 1.29 -17.63
CA GLY A 172 1.75 2.63 -17.58
C GLY A 172 2.05 3.07 -16.15
N VAL A 173 1.08 2.96 -15.25
CA VAL A 173 1.27 3.39 -13.85
C VAL A 173 2.34 2.57 -13.14
N LYS A 174 2.39 1.25 -13.33
CA LYS A 174 3.48 0.43 -12.78
C LYS A 174 4.84 0.85 -13.30
N TYR A 175 4.96 1.06 -14.60
CA TYR A 175 6.22 1.45 -15.24
C TYR A 175 6.71 2.81 -14.75
N PHE A 176 5.89 3.83 -14.91
CA PHE A 176 6.23 5.18 -14.45
C PHE A 176 6.41 5.24 -12.94
N GLY A 177 5.57 4.53 -12.18
CA GLY A 177 5.70 4.42 -10.73
C GLY A 177 7.05 3.85 -10.30
N THR A 178 7.54 2.79 -10.96
CA THR A 178 8.86 2.21 -10.64
C THR A 178 9.99 3.20 -10.91
N ILE A 179 9.94 3.92 -12.03
CA ILE A 179 10.98 4.88 -12.40
C ILE A 179 10.95 6.12 -11.52
N MET A 180 9.78 6.76 -11.41
CA MET A 180 9.60 7.95 -10.56
C MET A 180 9.88 7.65 -9.09
N GLY A 181 9.46 6.47 -8.62
CA GLY A 181 9.75 6.02 -7.27
C GLY A 181 11.24 5.94 -7.00
N TYR A 182 12.02 5.42 -7.94
CA TYR A 182 13.47 5.38 -7.81
C TYR A 182 14.10 6.78 -7.87
N GLU A 183 13.74 7.60 -8.86
CA GLU A 183 14.29 8.96 -9.01
C GLU A 183 14.01 9.83 -7.78
N LYS A 184 12.77 9.80 -7.29
CA LYS A 184 12.37 10.52 -6.07
C LYS A 184 12.95 9.90 -4.81
N GLY A 185 13.15 8.59 -4.78
CA GLY A 185 13.85 7.90 -3.71
C GLY A 185 15.31 8.32 -3.57
N ILE A 186 16.04 8.47 -4.68
CA ILE A 186 17.43 8.99 -4.70
C ILE A 186 17.48 10.45 -4.22
N GLU A 187 16.63 11.32 -4.78
CA GLU A 187 16.53 12.72 -4.36
C GLU A 187 16.28 12.82 -2.85
N PHE A 188 15.43 11.95 -2.35
CA PHE A 188 15.08 11.83 -0.96
C PHE A 188 16.27 11.48 -0.06
N VAL A 189 17.04 10.46 -0.41
CA VAL A 189 18.20 10.02 0.40
C VAL A 189 19.32 11.07 0.36
N GLN A 190 19.54 11.69 -0.80
CA GLN A 190 20.58 12.70 -0.98
C GLN A 190 20.33 14.02 -0.23
N SER A 191 19.07 14.31 0.10
CA SER A 191 18.73 15.54 0.84
C SER A 191 19.28 15.59 2.27
N GLY A 192 19.84 14.49 2.80
CA GLY A 192 20.39 14.39 4.15
C GLY A 192 19.37 14.50 5.29
N GLU A 193 18.10 14.71 4.96
CA GLU A 193 16.99 14.82 5.92
C GLU A 193 16.18 13.53 6.03
N GLN A 194 16.86 12.39 5.90
CA GLN A 194 16.23 11.06 5.77
C GLN A 194 15.12 10.81 6.80
N ALA A 195 15.39 11.04 8.09
CA ALA A 195 14.41 10.80 9.14
C ALA A 195 13.17 11.72 9.03
N LYS A 196 13.37 13.02 8.73
CA LYS A 196 12.26 13.99 8.60
C LYS A 196 11.38 13.70 7.38
N VAL A 197 12.01 13.32 6.27
CA VAL A 197 11.27 13.05 5.02
C VAL A 197 10.58 11.70 5.07
N ILE A 198 11.18 10.65 5.69
CA ILE A 198 10.50 9.38 5.99
C ILE A 198 9.23 9.68 6.80
N GLN A 199 9.35 10.46 7.87
CA GLN A 199 8.20 10.83 8.68
C GLN A 199 7.18 11.65 7.88
N LYS A 200 7.61 12.54 7.00
CA LYS A 200 6.72 13.32 6.12
C LYS A 200 5.98 12.41 5.12
N ILE A 201 6.65 11.44 4.49
CA ILE A 201 6.01 10.46 3.61
C ILE A 201 4.99 9.63 4.39
N ILE A 202 5.37 9.11 5.55
CA ILE A 202 4.46 8.33 6.41
C ILE A 202 3.24 9.18 6.78
N ASN A 203 3.44 10.43 7.20
CA ASN A 203 2.35 11.32 7.57
C ASN A 203 1.42 11.63 6.38
N ILE A 204 1.97 12.03 5.23
CA ILE A 204 1.18 12.30 4.02
C ILE A 204 0.43 11.04 3.59
N SER A 205 1.10 9.90 3.55
CA SER A 205 0.49 8.62 3.19
C SER A 205 -0.62 8.22 4.16
N THR A 206 -0.43 8.45 5.45
CA THR A 206 -1.45 8.19 6.48
C THR A 206 -2.66 9.13 6.30
N MET A 207 -2.43 10.43 6.05
CA MET A 207 -3.51 11.38 5.79
C MET A 207 -4.34 10.97 4.57
N VAL A 208 -3.67 10.65 3.46
CA VAL A 208 -4.35 10.17 2.25
C VAL A 208 -5.09 8.87 2.52
N GLY A 209 -4.48 7.93 3.25
CA GLY A 209 -5.12 6.68 3.66
C GLY A 209 -6.40 6.90 4.48
N VAL A 210 -6.38 7.83 5.43
CA VAL A 210 -7.56 8.19 6.24
C VAL A 210 -8.66 8.83 5.38
N ILE A 211 -8.30 9.72 4.43
CA ILE A 211 -9.25 10.33 3.50
C ILE A 211 -9.93 9.24 2.64
N VAL A 212 -9.13 8.32 2.09
CA VAL A 212 -9.66 7.20 1.29
C VAL A 212 -10.55 6.29 2.11
N LEU A 213 -10.16 5.95 3.35
CA LEU A 213 -11.01 5.19 4.25
C LEU A 213 -12.32 5.90 4.54
N GLY A 214 -12.31 7.21 4.78
CA GLY A 214 -13.51 8.01 4.95
C GLY A 214 -14.44 7.95 3.73
N ALA A 215 -13.88 8.08 2.53
CA ALA A 215 -14.62 7.96 1.28
C ALA A 215 -15.21 6.55 1.08
N LEU A 216 -14.46 5.50 1.42
CA LEU A 216 -14.94 4.11 1.38
C LEU A 216 -16.10 3.89 2.35
N ILE A 217 -15.97 4.37 3.59
CA ILE A 217 -17.05 4.29 4.59
C ILE A 217 -18.31 4.96 4.04
N GLY A 218 -18.20 6.19 3.53
CA GLY A 218 -19.35 6.93 2.97
C GLY A 218 -20.00 6.25 1.76
N ASN A 219 -19.24 5.49 0.97
CA ASN A 219 -19.77 4.83 -0.22
C ASN A 219 -20.30 3.40 0.05
N TYR A 220 -19.64 2.65 0.93
CA TYR A 220 -19.96 1.23 1.15
C TYR A 220 -20.83 0.97 2.37
N VAL A 221 -20.72 1.78 3.42
CA VAL A 221 -21.58 1.64 4.59
C VAL A 221 -22.89 2.37 4.29
N LYS A 222 -23.91 1.60 3.89
CA LYS A 222 -25.25 2.12 3.60
C LYS A 222 -26.14 1.85 4.82
N ILE A 223 -26.39 2.88 5.58
CA ILE A 223 -27.33 2.85 6.71
C ILE A 223 -28.21 4.09 6.55
N ASN A 224 -29.47 3.87 6.23
CA ASN A 224 -30.47 4.92 6.10
C ASN A 224 -31.62 4.64 7.05
N VAL A 225 -32.21 5.69 7.60
CA VAL A 225 -33.44 5.58 8.40
C VAL A 225 -34.63 5.55 7.49
N GLY A 226 -35.40 4.46 7.49
CA GLY A 226 -36.62 4.30 6.73
C GLY A 226 -37.87 4.91 7.37
N THR A 227 -37.75 5.37 8.63
CA THR A 227 -38.91 5.86 9.39
C THR A 227 -39.29 7.27 8.95
N GLU A 228 -40.54 7.45 8.54
CA GLU A 228 -41.17 8.74 8.27
C GLU A 228 -42.11 9.07 9.45
N ILE A 229 -42.05 10.30 9.92
CA ILE A 229 -42.97 10.80 10.97
C ILE A 229 -43.99 11.71 10.31
N VAL A 230 -45.29 11.36 10.44
CA VAL A 230 -46.39 12.19 9.94
C VAL A 230 -46.88 13.07 11.08
N ILE A 231 -46.72 14.39 10.93
CA ILE A 231 -47.20 15.38 11.89
C ILE A 231 -48.16 16.32 11.13
N ASN A 232 -49.46 16.31 11.49
CA ASN A 232 -50.44 17.19 10.89
C ASN A 232 -50.43 17.24 9.35
N GLU A 233 -50.50 16.07 8.70
CA GLU A 233 -50.42 15.90 7.22
C GLU A 233 -49.07 16.20 6.58
N THR A 234 -48.06 16.60 7.35
CA THR A 234 -46.71 16.81 6.85
C THR A 234 -45.87 15.58 7.13
N VAL A 235 -45.31 14.96 6.07
CA VAL A 235 -44.40 13.84 6.16
C VAL A 235 -42.98 14.37 6.41
N VAL A 236 -42.45 14.10 7.58
CA VAL A 236 -41.07 14.45 7.95
C VAL A 236 -40.15 13.25 7.74
N ASN A 237 -39.28 13.31 6.76
CA ASN A 237 -38.28 12.29 6.49
C ASN A 237 -37.04 12.54 7.35
N ILE A 238 -36.81 11.63 8.33
CA ILE A 238 -35.70 11.76 9.30
C ILE A 238 -34.35 11.68 8.58
N GLN A 239 -34.22 10.84 7.56
CA GLN A 239 -32.99 10.73 6.80
C GLN A 239 -32.62 12.04 6.10
N ALA A 240 -33.60 12.71 5.51
CA ALA A 240 -33.37 14.01 4.85
C ALA A 240 -32.89 15.10 5.83
N LEU A 241 -33.41 15.10 7.06
CA LEU A 241 -32.94 16.01 8.12
C LEU A 241 -31.50 15.72 8.52
N LEU A 242 -31.15 14.44 8.70
CA LEU A 242 -29.78 14.04 9.07
C LEU A 242 -28.80 14.38 7.95
N ASP A 243 -29.14 14.10 6.69
CA ASP A 243 -28.31 14.41 5.53
C ASP A 243 -28.17 15.92 5.29
N GLY A 244 -29.15 16.73 5.73
CA GLY A 244 -29.08 18.19 5.73
C GLY A 244 -28.06 18.75 6.75
N ILE A 245 -27.80 18.04 7.83
CA ILE A 245 -26.77 18.41 8.85
C ILE A 245 -25.40 17.96 8.35
N LEU A 246 -25.25 16.70 8.05
CA LEU A 246 -24.03 16.10 7.53
C LEU A 246 -24.37 14.86 6.68
N PRO A 247 -24.10 14.89 5.35
CA PRO A 247 -24.31 13.73 4.51
C PRO A 247 -23.54 12.50 5.03
N LYS A 248 -24.22 11.36 5.07
CA LYS A 248 -23.64 10.09 5.56
C LYS A 248 -23.23 10.09 7.04
N LEU A 249 -23.91 10.88 7.88
CA LEU A 249 -23.65 10.96 9.32
C LEU A 249 -23.80 9.60 9.99
N LEU A 250 -24.86 8.84 9.67
CA LEU A 250 -25.12 7.52 10.27
C LEU A 250 -24.02 6.48 9.95
N PRO A 251 -23.59 6.30 8.69
CA PRO A 251 -22.44 5.49 8.36
C PRO A 251 -21.19 5.85 9.16
N LEU A 252 -20.91 7.14 9.33
CA LEU A 252 -19.75 7.63 10.07
C LEU A 252 -19.85 7.27 11.56
N LEU A 253 -20.97 7.61 12.21
CA LEU A 253 -21.20 7.30 13.65
C LEU A 253 -21.18 5.81 13.93
N PHE A 254 -21.80 5.01 13.06
CA PHE A 254 -21.77 3.55 13.16
C PHE A 254 -20.33 3.00 13.08
N THR A 255 -19.55 3.47 12.13
CA THR A 255 -18.15 3.04 11.98
C THR A 255 -17.29 3.43 13.17
N ILE A 256 -17.45 4.66 13.70
CA ILE A 256 -16.75 5.10 14.92
C ILE A 256 -17.19 4.27 16.12
N GLY A 257 -18.47 3.97 16.23
CA GLY A 257 -19.02 3.12 17.30
C GLY A 257 -18.41 1.71 17.25
N LEU A 258 -18.38 1.11 16.05
CA LEU A 258 -17.75 -0.20 15.84
C LEU A 258 -16.24 -0.19 16.14
N TYR A 259 -15.54 0.85 15.74
CA TYR A 259 -14.12 1.01 16.02
C TYR A 259 -13.86 1.06 17.55
N LYS A 260 -14.64 1.88 18.29
CA LYS A 260 -14.53 1.95 19.76
C LYS A 260 -14.89 0.63 20.43
N LEU A 261 -15.92 -0.06 19.93
CA LEU A 261 -16.34 -1.35 20.46
C LEU A 261 -15.27 -2.41 20.21
N HIS A 262 -14.77 -2.49 18.97
CA HIS A 262 -13.70 -3.42 18.59
C HIS A 262 -12.42 -3.19 19.40
N SER A 263 -12.01 -1.94 19.63
CA SER A 263 -10.80 -1.62 20.39
C SER A 263 -10.84 -2.04 21.85
N ARG A 264 -12.04 -2.22 22.41
CA ARG A 264 -12.26 -2.64 23.81
C ARG A 264 -12.53 -4.13 23.96
N MET A 265 -12.87 -4.84 22.87
CA MET A 265 -13.24 -6.25 22.93
C MET A 265 -12.06 -7.18 22.69
N PRO A 266 -11.93 -8.28 23.46
CA PRO A 266 -10.97 -9.34 23.16
C PRO A 266 -11.24 -9.96 21.77
N ARG A 267 -10.19 -10.30 21.05
CA ARG A 267 -10.27 -10.85 19.67
C ARG A 267 -11.18 -12.06 19.52
N LYS A 268 -11.34 -12.87 20.57
CA LYS A 268 -12.20 -14.06 20.59
C LYS A 268 -13.68 -13.74 20.37
N TYR A 269 -14.14 -12.53 20.69
CA TYR A 269 -15.54 -12.12 20.52
C TYR A 269 -15.83 -11.43 19.20
N LEU A 270 -14.84 -11.28 18.33
CA LEU A 270 -15.00 -10.56 17.05
C LEU A 270 -16.05 -11.22 16.14
N ILE A 271 -16.06 -12.55 16.11
CA ILE A 271 -17.03 -13.32 15.32
C ILE A 271 -18.44 -13.08 15.87
N LEU A 272 -18.62 -13.11 17.20
CA LEU A 272 -19.90 -12.83 17.84
C LEU A 272 -20.38 -11.40 17.56
N LEU A 273 -19.46 -10.42 17.52
CA LEU A 273 -19.78 -9.04 17.15
C LEU A 273 -20.34 -8.96 15.72
N ILE A 274 -19.70 -9.62 14.76
CA ILE A 274 -20.15 -9.65 13.36
C ILE A 274 -21.56 -10.26 13.26
N PHE A 275 -21.78 -11.43 13.88
CA PHE A 275 -23.10 -12.06 13.89
C PHE A 275 -24.15 -11.20 14.60
N GLY A 276 -23.78 -10.56 15.71
CA GLY A 276 -24.67 -9.63 16.45
C GLY A 276 -25.12 -8.46 15.58
N ILE A 277 -24.19 -7.84 14.83
CA ILE A 277 -24.49 -6.75 13.88
C ILE A 277 -25.43 -7.22 12.77
N LEU A 278 -25.18 -8.41 12.19
CA LEU A 278 -26.04 -8.97 11.15
C LEU A 278 -27.45 -9.25 11.68
N ILE A 279 -27.59 -9.84 12.86
CA ILE A 279 -28.89 -10.14 13.44
C ILE A 279 -29.64 -8.85 13.77
N VAL A 280 -29.02 -7.92 14.49
CA VAL A 280 -29.64 -6.64 14.87
C VAL A 280 -29.99 -5.83 13.63
N GLY A 281 -29.08 -5.72 12.64
CA GLY A 281 -29.34 -5.03 11.39
C GLY A 281 -30.50 -5.61 10.62
N THR A 282 -30.59 -6.95 10.52
CA THR A 282 -31.73 -7.63 9.90
C THR A 282 -33.04 -7.38 10.63
N MET A 283 -33.05 -7.43 11.96
CA MET A 283 -34.24 -7.14 12.77
C MET A 283 -34.73 -5.69 12.59
N LEU A 284 -33.80 -4.73 12.57
CA LEU A 284 -34.13 -3.31 12.34
C LEU A 284 -34.66 -3.06 10.92
N ALA A 285 -34.10 -3.75 9.93
CA ALA A 285 -34.59 -3.70 8.55
C ALA A 285 -36.00 -4.32 8.43
N MET A 286 -36.25 -5.47 9.06
CA MET A 286 -37.57 -6.08 9.09
C MET A 286 -38.62 -5.21 9.83
N ALA A 287 -38.20 -4.44 10.82
CA ALA A 287 -39.07 -3.48 11.52
C ALA A 287 -39.28 -2.17 10.74
N GLY A 288 -38.70 -2.01 9.52
CA GLY A 288 -38.80 -0.79 8.72
C GLY A 288 -38.06 0.41 9.29
N ILE A 289 -37.20 0.20 10.30
CA ILE A 289 -36.43 1.28 10.93
C ILE A 289 -35.19 1.64 10.08
N LEU A 290 -34.56 0.64 9.48
CA LEU A 290 -33.42 0.79 8.58
C LEU A 290 -33.76 0.31 7.16
N VAL A 291 -33.21 1.00 6.16
CA VAL A 291 -33.33 0.66 4.74
C VAL A 291 -31.97 0.66 4.07
#